data_510c4239748f473a94f0090e161a8317
#
_entry.id   510c4239748f473a94f0090e161a8317
#
_cell.length_a   1.000
_cell.length_b   1.000
_cell.length_c   1.000
_cell.angle_alpha   90.00
_cell.angle_beta   90.00
_cell.angle_gamma   90.00
#
_symmetry.space_group_name_H-M   'P 1'
#
loop_
_entity.id
_entity.type
_entity.pdbx_description
1 polymer ?
#
loop_
_entity_poly.entity_id
_entity_poly.type
_entity_poly.pdbx_seq_one_letter_code
_entity_poly.pdbx_strand_id
1 'polypeptide(L)'
;MDVISQPREWPASIRHLKVFDSVAQLHSVQRASEECYVSQPAVTQAIAKLEEQVGVALLQRCPRGTYLNEFGVIFHRRARRFFEQLEQALLELGVPVAPVPLPRVASRLSGAQLRSLIAIVETGSFAQASCVLEVSQASLQRAARDLQRTLRRPLLAQTASGIVATPAAAEFVRRLKLAQREIKLGLDEVEAARGNDGGEIVIGAMRAAGGVMLASVIDEFADSYPNANIRMLTGTPQEMMRSLRCGDVDAVIGLLRDSESGDLVQEPLGETPYVVVARRYHPLVQQRRNITLDDLARYAWVIGTAAGGRRARFEKLFAGQRKPAARIEASSLPTIRLLLAQSDRLTLLTSYELMCEEDTLTSLPFGPIEPVPSFGLTMRENWLPTQRQASFIDLIRKRIARSLMPAKETQRNGTSRFVRDETRAVAVS
;
A
#
# COMPACT_ATOMS: atom_id res chain seq x y z
N MET A 1 -8.48 -12.98 9.34
CA MET A 1 -9.07 -13.33 8.03
C MET A 1 -8.39 -12.39 7.05
N ASP A 2 -7.37 -12.91 6.37
CA ASP A 2 -6.64 -12.15 5.39
C ASP A 2 -7.59 -11.74 4.26
N VAL A 3 -7.58 -10.46 3.94
CA VAL A 3 -8.23 -9.94 2.74
C VAL A 3 -7.41 -10.48 1.57
N ILE A 4 -7.71 -11.72 1.16
CA ILE A 4 -7.23 -12.26 -0.10
C ILE A 4 -7.84 -11.34 -1.15
N SER A 5 -7.02 -10.43 -1.69
CA SER A 5 -7.38 -9.67 -2.88
C SER A 5 -7.89 -10.70 -3.88
N GLN A 6 -9.14 -10.56 -4.32
CA GLN A 6 -9.67 -11.44 -5.38
C GLN A 6 -8.61 -11.49 -6.49
N PRO A 7 -8.25 -12.67 -6.97
CA PRO A 7 -7.25 -12.80 -8.03
C PRO A 7 -7.80 -12.05 -9.23
N ARG A 8 -7.26 -10.86 -9.42
CA ARG A 8 -7.67 -9.93 -10.47
C ARG A 8 -7.53 -10.67 -11.79
N GLU A 9 -8.51 -10.59 -12.65
CA GLU A 9 -8.36 -11.09 -14.01
C GLU A 9 -7.06 -10.58 -14.61
N TRP A 10 -6.37 -11.41 -15.38
CA TRP A 10 -5.17 -10.95 -16.07
C TRP A 10 -5.63 -9.94 -17.14
N PRO A 11 -5.29 -8.65 -16.99
CA PRO A 11 -6.03 -7.58 -17.66
C PRO A 11 -5.82 -7.54 -19.19
N ALA A 12 -4.80 -8.22 -19.71
CA ALA A 12 -4.54 -8.30 -21.13
C ALA A 12 -3.69 -9.52 -21.50
N SER A 13 -3.81 -10.02 -22.71
CA SER A 13 -2.94 -11.09 -23.22
C SER A 13 -1.50 -10.62 -23.35
N ILE A 14 -0.56 -11.31 -22.69
CA ILE A 14 0.88 -11.01 -22.78
C ILE A 14 1.35 -10.98 -24.24
N ARG A 15 0.81 -11.88 -25.06
CA ARG A 15 1.11 -11.93 -26.50
C ARG A 15 0.61 -10.68 -27.23
N HIS A 16 -0.60 -10.20 -26.91
CA HIS A 16 -1.14 -8.98 -27.52
C HIS A 16 -0.35 -7.76 -27.07
N LEU A 17 0.02 -7.68 -25.79
CA LEU A 17 0.89 -6.62 -25.28
C LEU A 17 2.25 -6.60 -25.98
N LYS A 18 2.86 -7.77 -26.22
CA LYS A 18 4.15 -7.87 -26.95
C LYS A 18 4.04 -7.40 -28.39
N VAL A 19 2.98 -7.81 -29.07
CA VAL A 19 2.72 -7.37 -30.46
C VAL A 19 2.52 -5.85 -30.50
N PHE A 20 1.77 -5.29 -29.55
CA PHE A 20 1.56 -3.84 -29.43
C PHE A 20 2.88 -3.11 -29.18
N ASP A 21 3.70 -3.57 -28.24
CA ASP A 21 5.02 -3.02 -27.94
C ASP A 21 5.92 -3.02 -29.20
N SER A 22 5.96 -4.13 -29.95
CA SER A 22 6.72 -4.23 -31.20
C SER A 22 6.24 -3.25 -32.28
N VAL A 23 4.92 -3.10 -32.47
CA VAL A 23 4.37 -2.13 -33.44
C VAL A 23 4.70 -0.70 -33.01
N ALA A 24 4.60 -0.40 -31.71
CA ALA A 24 4.92 0.92 -31.15
C ALA A 24 6.40 1.30 -31.35
N GLN A 25 7.32 0.34 -31.22
CA GLN A 25 8.76 0.58 -31.39
C GLN A 25 9.19 0.64 -32.86
N LEU A 26 8.64 -0.25 -33.69
CA LEU A 26 9.07 -0.40 -35.09
C LEU A 26 8.28 0.48 -36.07
N HIS A 27 7.17 1.07 -35.62
CA HIS A 27 6.24 1.87 -36.42
C HIS A 27 5.71 1.14 -37.67
N SER A 28 5.74 -0.21 -37.66
CA SER A 28 5.40 -1.05 -38.83
C SER A 28 4.80 -2.38 -38.41
N VAL A 29 3.59 -2.65 -38.90
CA VAL A 29 2.91 -3.93 -38.70
C VAL A 29 3.70 -5.08 -39.33
N GLN A 30 4.31 -4.85 -40.52
CA GLN A 30 5.13 -5.85 -41.18
C GLN A 30 6.36 -6.21 -40.33
N ARG A 31 7.16 -5.25 -39.94
CA ARG A 31 8.37 -5.48 -39.09
C ARG A 31 8.03 -6.12 -37.76
N ALA A 32 6.92 -5.70 -37.13
CA ALA A 32 6.44 -6.31 -35.88
C ALA A 32 6.01 -7.78 -36.10
N SER A 33 5.44 -8.11 -37.26
CA SER A 33 5.10 -9.51 -37.62
C SER A 33 6.35 -10.40 -37.71
N GLU A 34 7.41 -9.87 -38.29
CA GLU A 34 8.72 -10.55 -38.41
C GLU A 34 9.35 -10.74 -37.02
N GLU A 35 9.40 -9.67 -36.18
CA GLU A 35 9.96 -9.72 -34.81
C GLU A 35 9.20 -10.70 -33.92
N CYS A 36 7.86 -10.66 -33.97
CA CYS A 36 7.00 -11.51 -33.13
C CYS A 36 6.80 -12.93 -33.72
N TYR A 37 7.34 -13.23 -34.90
CA TYR A 37 7.15 -14.51 -35.61
C TYR A 37 5.68 -14.89 -35.81
N VAL A 38 4.87 -13.93 -36.22
CA VAL A 38 3.45 -14.10 -36.52
C VAL A 38 3.11 -13.48 -37.87
N SER A 39 1.98 -13.84 -38.48
CA SER A 39 1.52 -13.20 -39.73
C SER A 39 1.02 -11.78 -39.49
N GLN A 40 1.08 -10.91 -40.50
CA GLN A 40 0.53 -9.55 -40.42
C GLN A 40 -0.97 -9.52 -40.04
N PRO A 41 -1.85 -10.39 -40.54
CA PRO A 41 -3.23 -10.50 -40.08
C PRO A 41 -3.32 -10.81 -38.59
N ALA A 42 -2.43 -11.67 -38.04
CA ALA A 42 -2.39 -11.99 -36.63
C ALA A 42 -1.93 -10.79 -35.78
N VAL A 43 -1.01 -9.96 -36.26
CA VAL A 43 -0.65 -8.68 -35.63
C VAL A 43 -1.87 -7.75 -35.55
N THR A 44 -2.54 -7.56 -36.70
CA THR A 44 -3.74 -6.69 -36.77
C THR A 44 -4.84 -7.18 -35.84
N GLN A 45 -5.07 -8.49 -35.77
CA GLN A 45 -6.07 -9.07 -34.87
C GLN A 45 -5.67 -8.92 -33.38
N ALA A 46 -4.40 -9.09 -33.05
CA ALA A 46 -3.89 -8.93 -31.69
C ALA A 46 -4.05 -7.48 -31.20
N ILE A 47 -3.76 -6.49 -32.06
CA ILE A 47 -3.97 -5.07 -31.76
C ILE A 47 -5.46 -4.80 -31.57
N ALA A 48 -6.33 -5.23 -32.48
CA ALA A 48 -7.77 -5.00 -32.38
C ALA A 48 -8.37 -5.57 -31.09
N LYS A 49 -7.93 -6.78 -30.67
CA LYS A 49 -8.35 -7.37 -29.40
C LYS A 49 -7.82 -6.63 -28.18
N LEU A 50 -6.60 -6.07 -28.26
CA LEU A 50 -6.06 -5.26 -27.18
C LEU A 50 -6.84 -3.93 -27.07
N GLU A 51 -7.09 -3.27 -28.20
CA GLU A 51 -7.87 -2.03 -28.25
C GLU A 51 -9.32 -2.23 -27.77
N GLU A 52 -9.93 -3.36 -28.09
CA GLU A 52 -11.23 -3.77 -27.55
C GLU A 52 -11.19 -3.91 -26.02
N GLN A 53 -10.15 -4.54 -25.46
CA GLN A 53 -9.96 -4.69 -24.02
C GLN A 53 -9.67 -3.36 -23.29
N VAL A 54 -8.93 -2.47 -23.96
CA VAL A 54 -8.62 -1.12 -23.42
C VAL A 54 -9.81 -0.17 -23.60
N GLY A 55 -10.70 -0.47 -24.55
CA GLY A 55 -11.91 0.33 -24.83
C GLY A 55 -11.69 1.53 -25.75
N VAL A 56 -10.47 1.70 -26.30
CA VAL A 56 -10.12 2.77 -27.24
C VAL A 56 -9.06 2.30 -28.25
N ALA A 57 -9.00 2.99 -29.39
CA ALA A 57 -7.88 2.84 -30.31
C ALA A 57 -6.58 3.36 -29.64
N LEU A 58 -5.49 2.62 -29.79
CA LEU A 58 -4.15 2.93 -29.27
C LEU A 58 -3.20 3.37 -30.38
N LEU A 59 -3.51 3.02 -31.62
CA LEU A 59 -2.68 3.27 -32.79
C LEU A 59 -3.41 4.12 -33.83
N GLN A 60 -2.63 4.93 -34.52
CA GLN A 60 -3.07 5.67 -35.70
C GLN A 60 -2.24 5.28 -36.91
N ARG A 61 -2.89 5.09 -38.06
CA ARG A 61 -2.22 4.80 -39.32
C ARG A 61 -1.93 6.10 -40.07
N CYS A 62 -0.70 6.25 -40.48
CA CYS A 62 -0.24 7.38 -41.30
C CYS A 62 0.45 6.87 -42.56
N PRO A 63 0.62 7.68 -43.62
CA PRO A 63 1.32 7.25 -44.84
C PRO A 63 2.75 6.74 -44.59
N ARG A 64 3.37 7.16 -43.47
CA ARG A 64 4.73 6.77 -43.08
C ARG A 64 4.81 5.61 -42.10
N GLY A 65 3.67 5.01 -41.72
CA GLY A 65 3.63 3.88 -40.78
C GLY A 65 2.49 3.91 -39.79
N THR A 66 2.63 3.10 -38.74
CA THR A 66 1.66 2.99 -37.65
C THR A 66 2.27 3.54 -36.37
N TYR A 67 1.64 4.54 -35.76
CA TYR A 67 2.15 5.28 -34.61
C TYR A 67 1.18 5.19 -33.44
N LEU A 68 1.68 5.40 -32.23
CA LEU A 68 0.86 5.57 -31.04
C LEU A 68 0.05 6.87 -31.15
N ASN A 69 -1.23 6.82 -30.81
CA ASN A 69 -2.01 8.02 -30.51
C ASN A 69 -1.80 8.41 -29.02
N GLU A 70 -2.50 9.41 -28.53
CA GLU A 70 -2.39 9.91 -27.15
C GLU A 70 -2.64 8.81 -26.10
N PHE A 71 -3.69 7.99 -26.28
CA PHE A 71 -3.99 6.87 -25.39
C PHE A 71 -2.95 5.76 -25.52
N GLY A 72 -2.47 5.52 -26.73
CA GLY A 72 -1.41 4.56 -26.99
C GLY A 72 -0.11 4.92 -26.25
N VAL A 73 0.26 6.20 -26.21
CA VAL A 73 1.46 6.67 -25.46
C VAL A 73 1.30 6.39 -23.97
N ILE A 74 0.13 6.69 -23.40
CA ILE A 74 -0.18 6.44 -21.98
C ILE A 74 -0.07 4.94 -21.69
N PHE A 75 -0.77 4.10 -22.44
CA PHE A 75 -0.83 2.67 -22.20
C PHE A 75 0.51 1.98 -22.48
N HIS A 76 1.25 2.40 -23.52
CA HIS A 76 2.56 1.84 -23.87
C HIS A 76 3.60 2.05 -22.77
N ARG A 77 3.63 3.20 -22.12
CA ARG A 77 4.50 3.46 -20.96
C ARG A 77 4.30 2.38 -19.88
N ARG A 78 3.06 2.01 -19.57
CA ARG A 78 2.74 0.98 -18.59
C ARG A 78 3.03 -0.44 -19.10
N ALA A 79 2.76 -0.70 -20.37
CA ALA A 79 3.11 -1.97 -21.01
C ALA A 79 4.63 -2.22 -20.98
N ARG A 80 5.45 -1.19 -21.19
CA ARG A 80 6.91 -1.29 -21.06
C ARG A 80 7.32 -1.68 -19.63
N ARG A 81 6.79 -1.02 -18.61
CA ARG A 81 7.06 -1.35 -17.21
C ARG A 81 6.59 -2.77 -16.84
N PHE A 82 5.46 -3.21 -17.41
CA PHE A 82 5.03 -4.60 -17.28
C PHE A 82 6.12 -5.58 -17.77
N PHE A 83 6.68 -5.35 -18.95
CA PHE A 83 7.74 -6.21 -19.48
C PHE A 83 9.03 -6.12 -18.68
N GLU A 84 9.42 -4.95 -18.22
CA GLU A 84 10.58 -4.77 -17.32
C GLU A 84 10.43 -5.60 -16.05
N GLN A 85 9.26 -5.56 -15.38
CA GLN A 85 8.99 -6.38 -14.20
C GLN A 85 9.00 -7.88 -14.53
N LEU A 86 8.42 -8.28 -15.66
CA LEU A 86 8.36 -9.68 -16.06
C LEU A 86 9.75 -10.23 -16.44
N GLU A 87 10.55 -9.47 -17.15
CA GLU A 87 11.91 -9.86 -17.52
C GLU A 87 12.81 -9.96 -16.29
N GLN A 88 12.71 -8.98 -15.37
CA GLN A 88 13.43 -9.03 -14.11
C GLN A 88 13.00 -10.23 -13.25
N ALA A 89 11.70 -10.55 -13.21
CA ALA A 89 11.18 -11.74 -12.55
C ALA A 89 11.80 -13.03 -13.10
N LEU A 90 11.92 -13.14 -14.41
CA LEU A 90 12.54 -14.31 -15.08
C LEU A 90 14.04 -14.40 -14.80
N LEU A 91 14.75 -13.28 -14.78
CA LEU A 91 16.17 -13.20 -14.42
C LEU A 91 16.42 -13.68 -12.98
N GLU A 92 15.69 -13.16 -12.02
CA GLU A 92 15.83 -13.51 -10.61
C GLU A 92 15.41 -14.95 -10.32
N LEU A 93 14.44 -15.48 -11.07
CA LEU A 93 14.11 -16.92 -11.04
C LEU A 93 15.25 -17.78 -11.59
N GLY A 94 16.26 -17.18 -12.21
CA GLY A 94 17.38 -17.88 -12.84
C GLY A 94 17.01 -18.63 -14.12
N VAL A 95 16.00 -18.14 -14.85
CA VAL A 95 15.66 -18.71 -16.16
C VAL A 95 16.83 -18.52 -17.12
N PRO A 96 17.31 -19.58 -17.80
CA PRO A 96 18.44 -19.47 -18.72
C PRO A 96 18.16 -18.48 -19.86
N VAL A 97 19.08 -17.55 -20.08
CA VAL A 97 18.97 -16.56 -21.17
C VAL A 97 19.32 -17.19 -22.52
N ALA A 98 20.06 -18.29 -22.53
CA ALA A 98 20.44 -19.01 -23.74
C ALA A 98 19.82 -20.43 -23.76
N PRO A 99 19.42 -20.98 -24.89
CA PRO A 99 19.48 -20.40 -26.26
C PRO A 99 18.29 -19.48 -26.60
N VAL A 100 17.33 -19.30 -25.70
CA VAL A 100 16.10 -18.51 -25.95
C VAL A 100 16.14 -17.22 -25.17
N PRO A 101 16.11 -16.04 -25.80
CA PRO A 101 16.05 -14.75 -25.10
C PRO A 101 14.83 -14.62 -24.17
N LEU A 102 14.97 -13.93 -23.04
CA LEU A 102 13.90 -13.75 -22.06
C LEU A 102 12.59 -13.20 -22.64
N PRO A 103 12.59 -12.22 -23.58
CA PRO A 103 11.35 -11.76 -24.21
C PRO A 103 10.58 -12.87 -24.94
N ARG A 104 11.28 -13.86 -25.50
CA ARG A 104 10.64 -15.05 -26.10
C ARG A 104 10.11 -16.02 -25.04
N VAL A 105 10.75 -16.15 -23.90
CA VAL A 105 10.21 -16.93 -22.78
C VAL A 105 8.95 -16.25 -22.28
N ALA A 106 8.99 -14.94 -22.04
CA ALA A 106 7.85 -14.13 -21.61
C ALA A 106 6.63 -14.29 -22.54
N SER A 107 6.84 -14.29 -23.85
CA SER A 107 5.75 -14.44 -24.84
C SER A 107 5.08 -15.83 -24.85
N ARG A 108 5.72 -16.86 -24.25
CA ARG A 108 5.16 -18.20 -24.09
C ARG A 108 4.32 -18.37 -22.83
N LEU A 109 4.38 -17.40 -21.92
CA LEU A 109 3.60 -17.42 -20.70
C LEU A 109 2.17 -16.98 -20.98
N SER A 110 1.20 -17.70 -20.42
CA SER A 110 -0.20 -17.29 -20.49
C SER A 110 -0.63 -16.60 -19.19
N GLY A 111 -1.51 -15.61 -19.29
CA GLY A 111 -2.08 -14.95 -18.13
C GLY A 111 -2.78 -15.93 -17.18
N ALA A 112 -3.40 -16.99 -17.72
CA ALA A 112 -4.03 -18.03 -16.91
C ALA A 112 -3.00 -18.82 -16.07
N GLN A 113 -1.83 -19.17 -16.64
CA GLN A 113 -0.76 -19.85 -15.91
C GLN A 113 -0.21 -18.95 -14.76
N LEU A 114 0.04 -17.69 -15.06
CA LEU A 114 0.57 -16.73 -14.07
C LEU A 114 -0.44 -16.46 -12.95
N ARG A 115 -1.71 -16.27 -13.28
CA ARG A 115 -2.80 -16.13 -12.33
C ARG A 115 -2.95 -17.37 -11.43
N SER A 116 -2.86 -18.56 -12.00
CA SER A 116 -2.89 -19.81 -11.25
C SER A 116 -1.73 -19.90 -10.26
N LEU A 117 -0.51 -19.55 -10.68
CA LEU A 117 0.65 -19.55 -9.78
C LEU A 117 0.48 -18.54 -8.63
N ILE A 118 0.05 -17.31 -8.92
CA ILE A 118 -0.20 -16.29 -7.90
C ILE A 118 -1.19 -16.82 -6.86
N ALA A 119 -2.34 -17.35 -7.28
CA ALA A 119 -3.35 -17.86 -6.37
C ALA A 119 -2.85 -19.04 -5.53
N ILE A 120 -2.11 -19.98 -6.10
CA ILE A 120 -1.54 -21.12 -5.38
C ILE A 120 -0.55 -20.66 -4.31
N VAL A 121 0.32 -19.70 -4.65
CA VAL A 121 1.34 -19.17 -3.72
C VAL A 121 0.71 -18.35 -2.59
N GLU A 122 -0.32 -17.56 -2.88
CA GLU A 122 -1.02 -16.74 -1.90
C GLU A 122 -1.86 -17.58 -0.92
N THR A 123 -2.51 -18.63 -1.42
CA THR A 123 -3.38 -19.48 -0.59
C THR A 123 -2.64 -20.64 0.08
N GLY A 124 -1.46 -21.03 -0.42
CA GLY A 124 -0.74 -22.22 0.02
C GLY A 124 -1.45 -23.56 -0.26
N SER A 125 -2.53 -23.55 -1.09
CA SER A 125 -3.38 -24.73 -1.30
C SER A 125 -4.03 -24.72 -2.69
N PHE A 126 -3.95 -25.85 -3.40
CA PHE A 126 -4.71 -26.02 -4.65
C PHE A 126 -6.22 -25.95 -4.45
N ALA A 127 -6.71 -26.44 -3.32
CA ALA A 127 -8.14 -26.43 -3.01
C ALA A 127 -8.64 -25.00 -2.81
N GLN A 128 -7.95 -24.19 -2.01
CA GLN A 128 -8.30 -22.80 -1.80
C GLN A 128 -8.12 -21.96 -3.08
N ALA A 129 -7.03 -22.15 -3.81
CA ALA A 129 -6.81 -21.46 -5.09
C ALA A 129 -7.91 -21.81 -6.12
N SER A 130 -8.41 -23.06 -6.11
CA SER A 130 -9.50 -23.48 -7.00
C SER A 130 -10.82 -22.77 -6.67
N CYS A 131 -11.12 -22.58 -5.39
CA CYS A 131 -12.29 -21.79 -4.96
C CYS A 131 -12.15 -20.32 -5.35
N VAL A 132 -10.96 -19.75 -5.15
CA VAL A 132 -10.69 -18.33 -5.44
C VAL A 132 -10.76 -18.04 -6.94
N LEU A 133 -10.27 -18.95 -7.79
CA LEU A 133 -10.24 -18.76 -9.25
C LEU A 133 -11.45 -19.36 -9.98
N GLU A 134 -12.31 -20.06 -9.27
CA GLU A 134 -13.48 -20.77 -9.83
C GLU A 134 -13.10 -21.78 -10.94
N VAL A 135 -11.95 -22.46 -10.76
CA VAL A 135 -11.45 -23.47 -11.70
C VAL A 135 -11.16 -24.79 -10.98
N SER A 136 -11.15 -25.91 -11.71
CA SER A 136 -10.84 -27.21 -11.10
C SER A 136 -9.40 -27.28 -10.58
N GLN A 137 -9.18 -27.99 -9.47
CA GLN A 137 -7.83 -28.27 -8.94
C GLN A 137 -6.93 -28.95 -10.00
N ALA A 138 -7.49 -29.84 -10.81
CA ALA A 138 -6.77 -30.51 -11.90
C ALA A 138 -6.25 -29.51 -12.93
N SER A 139 -7.03 -28.46 -13.27
CA SER A 139 -6.62 -27.37 -14.17
C SER A 139 -5.47 -26.56 -13.56
N LEU A 140 -5.54 -26.23 -12.26
CA LEU A 140 -4.46 -25.51 -11.56
C LEU A 140 -3.17 -26.33 -11.52
N GLN A 141 -3.26 -27.61 -11.20
CA GLN A 141 -2.09 -28.52 -11.18
C GLN A 141 -1.45 -28.65 -12.55
N ARG A 142 -2.26 -28.68 -13.63
CA ARG A 142 -1.77 -28.69 -15.00
C ARG A 142 -1.07 -27.37 -15.32
N ALA A 143 -1.72 -26.24 -15.05
CA ALA A 143 -1.16 -24.93 -15.30
C ALA A 143 0.19 -24.72 -14.57
N ALA A 144 0.28 -25.13 -13.30
CA ALA A 144 1.51 -25.07 -12.52
C ALA A 144 2.63 -25.95 -13.11
N ARG A 145 2.31 -27.19 -13.49
CA ARG A 145 3.28 -28.11 -14.13
C ARG A 145 3.78 -27.59 -15.48
N ASP A 146 2.87 -27.07 -16.30
CA ASP A 146 3.22 -26.55 -17.63
C ASP A 146 4.09 -25.28 -17.49
N LEU A 147 3.79 -24.43 -16.50
CA LEU A 147 4.60 -23.26 -16.20
C LEU A 147 6.02 -23.66 -15.75
N GLN A 148 6.15 -24.61 -14.82
CA GLN A 148 7.45 -25.12 -14.36
C GLN A 148 8.26 -25.75 -15.50
N ARG A 149 7.61 -26.46 -16.44
CA ARG A 149 8.27 -26.97 -17.64
C ARG A 149 8.74 -25.86 -18.57
N THR A 150 7.89 -24.84 -18.79
CA THR A 150 8.24 -23.67 -19.65
C THR A 150 9.43 -22.91 -19.08
N LEU A 151 9.45 -22.69 -17.78
CA LEU A 151 10.50 -21.95 -17.07
C LEU A 151 11.72 -22.82 -16.76
N ARG A 152 11.59 -24.16 -16.83
CA ARG A 152 12.61 -25.14 -16.43
C ARG A 152 13.10 -24.90 -14.99
N ARG A 153 12.19 -24.52 -14.10
CA ARG A 153 12.47 -24.25 -12.70
C ARG A 153 11.37 -24.83 -11.80
N PRO A 154 11.72 -25.42 -10.65
CA PRO A 154 10.75 -25.79 -9.64
C PRO A 154 10.22 -24.51 -8.97
N LEU A 155 8.90 -24.35 -8.93
CA LEU A 155 8.23 -23.22 -8.31
C LEU A 155 7.56 -23.59 -6.99
N LEU A 156 7.08 -24.82 -6.89
CA LEU A 156 6.29 -25.31 -5.78
C LEU A 156 6.93 -26.58 -5.21
N ALA A 157 6.98 -26.67 -3.89
CA ALA A 157 7.37 -27.85 -3.14
C ALA A 157 6.18 -28.36 -2.30
N GLN A 158 6.01 -29.67 -2.22
CA GLN A 158 5.03 -30.28 -1.35
C GLN A 158 5.65 -30.55 0.02
N THR A 159 4.99 -30.11 1.07
CA THR A 159 5.40 -30.32 2.47
C THR A 159 4.27 -31.02 3.24
N ALA A 160 4.56 -31.45 4.45
CA ALA A 160 3.54 -32.04 5.34
C ALA A 160 2.39 -31.05 5.67
N SER A 161 2.66 -29.75 5.62
CA SER A 161 1.69 -28.68 5.89
C SER A 161 0.95 -28.17 4.63
N GLY A 162 1.24 -28.72 3.44
CA GLY A 162 0.63 -28.29 2.18
C GLY A 162 1.67 -27.92 1.11
N ILE A 163 1.31 -26.98 0.25
CA ILE A 163 2.13 -26.54 -0.84
C ILE A 163 2.83 -25.22 -0.45
N VAL A 164 4.14 -25.19 -0.62
CA VAL A 164 4.98 -24.03 -0.32
C VAL A 164 5.69 -23.59 -1.61
N ALA A 165 5.68 -22.30 -1.87
CA ALA A 165 6.48 -21.71 -2.93
C ALA A 165 7.97 -21.80 -2.56
N THR A 166 8.84 -22.09 -3.53
CA THR A 166 10.28 -21.88 -3.34
C THR A 166 10.56 -20.39 -3.12
N PRO A 167 11.63 -19.99 -2.42
CA PRO A 167 11.96 -18.57 -2.23
C PRO A 167 12.03 -17.80 -3.56
N ALA A 168 12.63 -18.40 -4.59
CA ALA A 168 12.69 -17.82 -5.92
C ALA A 168 11.30 -17.68 -6.58
N ALA A 169 10.40 -18.64 -6.36
CA ALA A 169 9.02 -18.55 -6.85
C ALA A 169 8.20 -17.49 -6.09
N ALA A 170 8.43 -17.30 -4.80
CA ALA A 170 7.79 -16.25 -4.02
C ALA A 170 8.18 -14.86 -4.56
N GLU A 171 9.46 -14.66 -4.86
CA GLU A 171 9.95 -13.41 -5.45
C GLU A 171 9.43 -13.23 -6.89
N PHE A 172 9.40 -14.30 -7.68
CA PHE A 172 8.79 -14.30 -9.01
C PHE A 172 7.32 -13.84 -8.96
N VAL A 173 6.52 -14.42 -8.04
CA VAL A 173 5.12 -14.02 -7.85
C VAL A 173 4.99 -12.57 -7.41
N ARG A 174 5.87 -12.09 -6.52
CA ARG A 174 5.88 -10.67 -6.10
C ARG A 174 6.02 -9.76 -7.32
N ARG A 175 6.97 -10.03 -8.20
CA ARG A 175 7.18 -9.23 -9.42
C ARG A 175 6.05 -9.38 -10.44
N LEU A 176 5.46 -10.57 -10.55
CA LEU A 176 4.27 -10.76 -11.40
C LEU A 176 3.09 -9.89 -10.95
N LYS A 177 2.89 -9.75 -9.64
CA LYS A 177 1.86 -8.85 -9.11
C LYS A 177 2.14 -7.39 -9.45
N LEU A 178 3.39 -6.95 -9.36
CA LEU A 178 3.79 -5.61 -9.81
C LEU A 178 3.56 -5.41 -11.30
N ALA A 179 3.94 -6.38 -12.14
CA ALA A 179 3.67 -6.35 -13.57
C ALA A 179 2.16 -6.23 -13.86
N GLN A 180 1.34 -7.07 -13.22
CA GLN A 180 -0.12 -7.01 -13.36
C GLN A 180 -0.68 -5.64 -12.94
N ARG A 181 -0.14 -5.05 -11.86
CA ARG A 181 -0.54 -3.71 -11.39
C ARG A 181 -0.26 -2.64 -12.43
N GLU A 182 0.88 -2.68 -13.15
CA GLU A 182 1.21 -1.71 -14.20
C GLU A 182 0.15 -1.70 -15.31
N ILE A 183 -0.32 -2.87 -15.77
CA ILE A 183 -1.38 -2.91 -16.80
C ILE A 183 -2.69 -2.34 -16.26
N LYS A 184 -3.07 -2.66 -15.01
CA LYS A 184 -4.26 -2.06 -14.40
C LYS A 184 -4.16 -0.54 -14.32
N LEU A 185 -3.02 -0.01 -13.87
CA LEU A 185 -2.78 1.44 -13.83
C LEU A 185 -2.81 2.06 -15.23
N GLY A 186 -2.35 1.32 -16.26
CA GLY A 186 -2.45 1.77 -17.65
C GLY A 186 -3.89 1.91 -18.13
N LEU A 187 -4.77 0.98 -17.76
CA LEU A 187 -6.20 1.08 -18.04
C LEU A 187 -6.84 2.26 -17.30
N ASP A 188 -6.52 2.41 -16.00
CA ASP A 188 -7.03 3.53 -15.18
C ASP A 188 -6.59 4.90 -15.74
N GLU A 189 -5.32 5.02 -16.23
CA GLU A 189 -4.81 6.26 -16.84
C GLU A 189 -5.47 6.57 -18.20
N VAL A 190 -5.74 5.54 -19.01
CA VAL A 190 -6.47 5.71 -20.29
C VAL A 190 -7.91 6.16 -20.03
N GLU A 191 -8.60 5.53 -19.07
CA GLU A 191 -9.96 5.94 -18.69
C GLU A 191 -9.98 7.38 -18.15
N ALA A 192 -8.98 7.76 -17.35
CA ALA A 192 -8.85 9.14 -16.87
C ALA A 192 -8.64 10.14 -18.03
N ALA A 193 -7.84 9.78 -19.04
CA ALA A 193 -7.63 10.61 -20.25
C ALA A 193 -8.88 10.74 -21.11
N ARG A 194 -9.84 9.79 -21.01
CA ARG A 194 -11.18 9.86 -21.64
C ARG A 194 -12.16 10.76 -20.88
N GLY A 195 -11.76 11.32 -19.75
CA GLY A 195 -12.64 12.09 -18.87
C GLY A 195 -13.44 11.24 -17.87
N ASN A 196 -13.19 9.93 -17.80
CA ASN A 196 -13.80 9.05 -16.81
C ASN A 196 -12.97 9.06 -15.53
N ASP A 197 -13.42 9.84 -14.56
CA ASP A 197 -12.72 10.05 -13.28
C ASP A 197 -12.77 8.86 -12.31
N GLY A 198 -12.80 7.63 -12.78
CA GLY A 198 -12.61 6.39 -12.02
C GLY A 198 -11.13 6.09 -11.73
N GLY A 199 -10.85 5.01 -11.08
CA GLY A 199 -9.53 4.51 -10.74
C GLY A 199 -9.43 4.16 -9.25
N GLU A 200 -8.46 3.31 -8.90
CA GLU A 200 -8.33 2.79 -7.54
C GLU A 200 -7.04 3.29 -6.88
N ILE A 201 -7.18 3.86 -5.68
CA ILE A 201 -6.07 4.19 -4.78
C ILE A 201 -6.14 3.26 -3.59
N VAL A 202 -5.05 2.56 -3.30
CA VAL A 202 -4.96 1.66 -2.14
C VAL A 202 -3.87 2.17 -1.21
N ILE A 203 -4.28 2.71 -0.06
CA ILE A 203 -3.35 3.20 0.96
C ILE A 203 -3.24 2.22 2.13
N GLY A 204 -2.02 1.89 2.51
CA GLY A 204 -1.74 1.11 3.71
C GLY A 204 -1.59 2.03 4.92
N ALA A 205 -2.15 1.67 6.06
CA ALA A 205 -1.96 2.37 7.32
C ALA A 205 -1.48 1.39 8.41
N MET A 206 -0.45 1.76 9.15
CA MET A 206 -0.03 1.00 10.32
C MET A 206 -1.06 1.14 11.43
N ARG A 207 -1.43 0.02 12.10
CA ARG A 207 -2.57 -0.07 13.04
C ARG A 207 -2.68 1.04 14.08
N ALA A 208 -1.57 1.53 14.57
CA ALA A 208 -1.58 2.45 15.68
C ALA A 208 -1.51 3.94 15.27
N ALA A 209 -1.12 4.26 14.05
CA ALA A 209 -0.69 5.61 13.75
C ALA A 209 -1.31 6.23 12.47
N GLY A 210 -2.11 5.51 11.71
CA GLY A 210 -2.49 5.99 10.37
C GLY A 210 -3.96 6.35 10.16
N GLY A 211 -4.86 5.83 10.99
CA GLY A 211 -6.27 5.78 10.63
C GLY A 211 -7.02 7.12 10.65
N VAL A 212 -6.78 7.95 11.64
CA VAL A 212 -7.66 9.10 11.91
C VAL A 212 -7.35 10.30 11.00
N MET A 213 -6.08 10.62 10.82
CA MET A 213 -5.74 11.70 9.87
C MET A 213 -6.01 11.34 8.41
N LEU A 214 -5.88 10.05 8.07
CA LEU A 214 -6.29 9.59 6.74
C LEU A 214 -7.79 9.77 6.50
N ALA A 215 -8.62 9.66 7.53
CA ALA A 215 -10.06 9.86 7.35
C ALA A 215 -10.38 11.25 6.79
N SER A 216 -9.80 12.32 7.34
CA SER A 216 -10.00 13.68 6.84
C SER A 216 -9.39 13.91 5.45
N VAL A 217 -8.29 13.24 5.14
CA VAL A 217 -7.68 13.28 3.80
C VAL A 217 -8.56 12.55 2.79
N ILE A 218 -9.08 11.38 3.16
CA ILE A 218 -9.98 10.59 2.30
C ILE A 218 -11.26 11.37 2.02
N ASP A 219 -11.84 11.99 3.03
CA ASP A 219 -13.06 12.79 2.91
C ASP A 219 -12.87 13.96 1.93
N GLU A 220 -11.83 14.79 2.16
CA GLU A 220 -11.49 15.91 1.26
C GLU A 220 -11.18 15.46 -0.17
N PHE A 221 -10.51 14.31 -0.30
CA PHE A 221 -10.18 13.77 -1.62
C PHE A 221 -11.43 13.22 -2.34
N ALA A 222 -12.31 12.54 -1.61
CA ALA A 222 -13.56 12.01 -2.16
C ALA A 222 -14.49 13.13 -2.66
N ASP A 223 -14.54 14.27 -1.96
CA ASP A 223 -15.26 15.47 -2.43
C ASP A 223 -14.70 16.02 -3.75
N SER A 224 -13.37 16.00 -3.88
CA SER A 224 -12.69 16.48 -5.09
C SER A 224 -12.73 15.49 -6.27
N TYR A 225 -12.84 14.20 -5.98
CA TYR A 225 -12.83 13.10 -6.95
C TYR A 225 -13.93 12.08 -6.62
N PRO A 226 -15.21 12.39 -6.89
CA PRO A 226 -16.36 11.57 -6.47
C PRO A 226 -16.36 10.13 -7.02
N ASN A 227 -15.71 9.91 -8.16
CA ASN A 227 -15.63 8.61 -8.82
C ASN A 227 -14.36 7.82 -8.45
N ALA A 228 -13.47 8.37 -7.61
CA ALA A 228 -12.26 7.68 -7.18
C ALA A 228 -12.60 6.58 -6.17
N ASN A 229 -12.09 5.38 -6.41
CA ASN A 229 -12.25 4.26 -5.49
C ASN A 229 -11.07 4.22 -4.51
N ILE A 230 -11.30 4.62 -3.26
CA ILE A 230 -10.26 4.68 -2.23
C ILE A 230 -10.42 3.50 -1.29
N ARG A 231 -9.36 2.70 -1.16
CA ARG A 231 -9.29 1.58 -0.21
C ARG A 231 -8.19 1.83 0.81
N MET A 232 -8.54 1.77 2.08
CA MET A 232 -7.59 1.82 3.18
C MET A 232 -7.43 0.43 3.79
N LEU A 233 -6.21 -0.08 3.80
CA LEU A 233 -5.84 -1.32 4.46
C LEU A 233 -5.06 -1.02 5.73
N THR A 234 -5.38 -1.71 6.82
CA THR A 234 -4.65 -1.55 8.09
C THR A 234 -4.00 -2.87 8.50
N GLY A 235 -2.77 -2.80 8.97
CA GLY A 235 -2.05 -4.00 9.39
C GLY A 235 -0.83 -3.70 10.25
N THR A 236 -0.10 -4.77 10.57
CA THR A 236 1.21 -4.69 11.19
C THR A 236 2.23 -4.08 10.22
N PRO A 237 3.36 -3.55 10.70
CA PRO A 237 4.41 -3.06 9.82
C PRO A 237 4.89 -4.10 8.79
N GLN A 238 5.06 -5.36 9.20
CA GLN A 238 5.48 -6.43 8.31
C GLN A 238 4.46 -6.71 7.20
N GLU A 239 3.17 -6.79 7.56
CA GLU A 239 2.09 -6.97 6.59
C GLU A 239 2.03 -5.82 5.59
N MET A 240 2.11 -4.57 6.07
CA MET A 240 2.06 -3.40 5.21
C MET A 240 3.27 -3.30 4.28
N MET A 241 4.49 -3.57 4.77
CA MET A 241 5.68 -3.59 3.92
C MET A 241 5.63 -4.70 2.88
N ARG A 242 5.10 -5.89 3.23
CA ARG A 242 4.88 -6.98 2.27
C ARG A 242 3.87 -6.56 1.20
N SER A 243 2.73 -6.02 1.59
CA SER A 243 1.67 -5.55 0.67
C SER A 243 2.19 -4.44 -0.25
N LEU A 244 3.02 -3.53 0.27
CA LEU A 244 3.65 -2.47 -0.51
C LEU A 244 4.59 -3.05 -1.57
N ARG A 245 5.46 -4.00 -1.20
CA ARG A 245 6.38 -4.66 -2.12
C ARG A 245 5.66 -5.45 -3.21
N CYS A 246 4.52 -6.05 -2.88
CA CYS A 246 3.69 -6.79 -3.84
C CYS A 246 2.82 -5.89 -4.73
N GLY A 247 2.72 -4.59 -4.46
CA GLY A 247 1.83 -3.68 -5.17
C GLY A 247 0.35 -3.80 -4.77
N ASP A 248 0.05 -4.48 -3.64
CA ASP A 248 -1.30 -4.58 -3.09
C ASP A 248 -1.74 -3.26 -2.44
N VAL A 249 -0.77 -2.46 -1.97
CA VAL A 249 -0.96 -1.06 -1.58
C VAL A 249 -0.01 -0.16 -2.39
N ASP A 250 -0.43 1.07 -2.62
CA ASP A 250 0.32 2.06 -3.41
C ASP A 250 1.37 2.79 -2.57
N ALA A 251 0.99 3.15 -1.35
CA ALA A 251 1.87 3.74 -0.33
C ALA A 251 1.43 3.30 1.07
N VAL A 252 2.32 3.39 2.04
CA VAL A 252 2.04 3.09 3.45
C VAL A 252 2.32 4.32 4.30
N ILE A 253 1.39 4.64 5.19
CA ILE A 253 1.54 5.73 6.17
C ILE A 253 1.70 5.17 7.58
N GLY A 254 2.62 5.73 8.35
CA GLY A 254 2.87 5.31 9.73
C GLY A 254 4.23 5.75 10.26
N LEU A 255 4.62 5.16 11.39
CA LEU A 255 5.93 5.39 11.96
C LEU A 255 7.02 4.80 11.05
N LEU A 256 7.97 5.64 10.68
CA LEU A 256 9.12 5.22 9.88
C LEU A 256 10.03 4.33 10.71
N ARG A 257 10.69 3.39 10.06
CA ARG A 257 11.64 2.45 10.67
C ARG A 257 12.84 2.33 9.77
N ASP A 258 13.99 2.03 10.35
CA ASP A 258 15.18 1.73 9.56
C ASP A 258 14.83 0.59 8.58
N SER A 259 15.00 0.87 7.29
CA SER A 259 14.79 -0.09 6.21
C SER A 259 16.16 -0.55 5.71
N GLU A 260 16.45 -1.83 5.88
CA GLU A 260 17.68 -2.44 5.38
C GLU A 260 17.62 -2.72 3.86
N SER A 261 16.45 -2.61 3.24
CA SER A 261 16.25 -2.96 1.84
C SER A 261 16.10 -1.71 0.96
N GLY A 262 16.93 -1.60 -0.08
CA GLY A 262 16.96 -0.49 -1.02
C GLY A 262 15.79 -0.44 -2.02
N ASP A 263 14.74 -1.25 -1.83
CA ASP A 263 13.55 -1.30 -2.70
C ASP A 263 12.41 -0.36 -2.27
N LEU A 264 12.55 0.27 -1.10
CA LEU A 264 11.58 1.19 -0.52
C LEU A 264 12.20 2.54 -0.20
N VAL A 265 11.47 3.60 -0.45
CA VAL A 265 11.81 4.98 -0.09
C VAL A 265 10.90 5.43 1.03
N GLN A 266 11.47 6.05 2.05
CA GLN A 266 10.77 6.63 3.17
C GLN A 266 10.86 8.15 3.13
N GLU A 267 9.71 8.80 3.27
CA GLU A 267 9.58 10.24 3.29
C GLU A 267 9.06 10.67 4.66
N PRO A 268 9.89 11.31 5.51
CA PRO A 268 9.43 11.83 6.79
C PRO A 268 8.52 13.05 6.58
N LEU A 269 7.36 13.04 7.25
CA LEU A 269 6.39 14.14 7.23
C LEU A 269 6.38 14.92 8.54
N GLY A 270 6.93 14.37 9.62
CA GLY A 270 7.06 15.00 10.91
C GLY A 270 7.49 14.05 12.00
N GLU A 271 7.60 14.56 13.21
CA GLU A 271 7.95 13.81 14.41
C GLU A 271 6.72 13.62 15.30
N THR A 272 6.66 12.48 15.97
CA THR A 272 5.55 12.15 16.87
C THR A 272 6.08 11.47 18.12
N PRO A 273 6.52 12.27 19.14
CA PRO A 273 7.09 11.73 20.37
C PRO A 273 6.10 10.83 21.11
N TYR A 274 6.62 9.79 21.76
CA TYR A 274 5.85 9.07 22.77
C TYR A 274 5.71 9.92 24.03
N VAL A 275 4.48 9.97 24.57
CA VAL A 275 4.14 10.64 25.81
C VAL A 275 3.43 9.66 26.75
N VAL A 276 3.56 9.90 28.06
CA VAL A 276 2.77 9.15 29.05
C VAL A 276 1.35 9.69 29.06
N VAL A 277 0.38 8.80 28.91
CA VAL A 277 -1.03 9.16 28.78
C VAL A 277 -1.86 8.52 29.87
N ALA A 278 -2.80 9.29 30.37
CA ALA A 278 -3.79 8.93 31.38
C ALA A 278 -5.19 9.43 31.00
N ARG A 279 -6.22 9.02 31.73
CA ARG A 279 -7.53 9.67 31.66
C ARG A 279 -7.45 11.15 32.09
N ARG A 280 -8.35 11.99 31.56
CA ARG A 280 -8.35 13.45 31.77
C ARG A 280 -8.35 13.89 33.23
N TYR A 281 -9.02 13.14 34.12
CA TYR A 281 -9.11 13.42 35.55
C TYR A 281 -8.24 12.47 36.38
N HIS A 282 -7.11 12.04 35.88
CA HIS A 282 -6.19 11.18 36.60
C HIS A 282 -5.50 11.96 37.76
N PRO A 283 -5.24 11.36 38.95
CA PRO A 283 -4.62 12.04 40.08
C PRO A 283 -3.29 12.72 39.73
N LEU A 284 -2.47 12.15 38.82
CA LEU A 284 -1.21 12.77 38.41
C LEU A 284 -1.40 14.05 37.57
N VAL A 285 -2.53 14.20 36.86
CA VAL A 285 -2.84 15.42 36.09
C VAL A 285 -3.07 16.62 37.01
N GLN A 286 -3.60 16.37 38.20
CA GLN A 286 -3.93 17.41 39.18
C GLN A 286 -2.72 17.84 40.03
N GLN A 287 -1.61 17.12 39.94
CA GLN A 287 -0.39 17.45 40.68
C GLN A 287 0.33 18.66 40.07
N ARG A 288 0.67 19.64 40.89
CA ARG A 288 1.39 20.87 40.48
C ARG A 288 2.92 20.70 40.44
N ARG A 289 3.45 19.52 40.73
CA ARG A 289 4.89 19.22 40.72
C ARG A 289 5.28 18.36 39.53
N ASN A 290 6.56 18.34 39.22
CA ASN A 290 7.10 17.45 38.19
C ASN A 290 6.83 15.98 38.55
N ILE A 291 6.37 15.22 37.61
CA ILE A 291 6.11 13.78 37.72
C ILE A 291 7.44 13.03 37.57
N THR A 292 7.70 12.14 38.52
CA THR A 292 8.90 11.28 38.50
C THR A 292 8.59 9.88 38.02
N LEU A 293 9.62 9.10 37.68
CA LEU A 293 9.46 7.68 37.34
C LEU A 293 8.85 6.87 38.49
N ASP A 294 9.18 7.20 39.72
CA ASP A 294 8.59 6.56 40.92
C ASP A 294 7.08 6.82 41.02
N ASP A 295 6.63 8.01 40.63
CA ASP A 295 5.19 8.32 40.61
C ASP A 295 4.50 7.46 39.53
N LEU A 296 5.08 7.35 38.36
CA LEU A 296 4.58 6.51 37.27
C LEU A 296 4.57 5.02 37.63
N ALA A 297 5.58 4.54 38.37
CA ALA A 297 5.69 3.15 38.80
C ALA A 297 4.66 2.71 39.85
N ARG A 298 3.93 3.65 40.48
CA ARG A 298 2.84 3.36 41.44
C ARG A 298 1.54 2.93 40.75
N TYR A 299 1.38 3.22 39.48
CA TYR A 299 0.16 2.93 38.73
C TYR A 299 0.33 1.68 37.86
N ALA A 300 -0.79 1.03 37.57
CA ALA A 300 -0.79 -0.06 36.60
C ALA A 300 -0.75 0.48 35.18
N TRP A 301 -0.15 -0.29 34.27
CA TRP A 301 0.03 0.11 32.87
C TRP A 301 -0.69 -0.81 31.91
N VAL A 302 -1.18 -0.21 30.83
CA VAL A 302 -1.55 -0.89 29.59
C VAL A 302 -0.39 -0.73 28.63
N ILE A 303 0.20 -1.84 28.21
CA ILE A 303 1.41 -1.87 27.38
C ILE A 303 1.12 -2.37 25.96
N GLY A 304 2.02 -2.12 25.03
CA GLY A 304 1.95 -2.64 23.67
C GLY A 304 2.38 -4.10 23.59
N THR A 305 2.08 -4.73 22.43
CA THR A 305 2.52 -6.09 22.10
C THR A 305 4.05 -6.20 22.05
N ALA A 306 4.57 -7.40 22.27
CA ALA A 306 6.02 -7.67 22.41
C ALA A 306 6.85 -7.12 21.24
N ALA A 307 6.35 -7.20 20.00
CA ALA A 307 7.03 -6.68 18.80
C ALA A 307 6.77 -5.18 18.53
N GLY A 308 6.01 -4.50 19.39
CA GLY A 308 5.58 -3.11 19.17
C GLY A 308 6.55 -2.06 19.73
N GLY A 309 6.68 -0.93 19.03
CA GLY A 309 7.51 0.20 19.48
C GLY A 309 7.10 0.75 20.86
N ARG A 310 5.80 0.76 21.17
CA ARG A 310 5.27 1.14 22.49
C ARG A 310 5.82 0.28 23.62
N ARG A 311 5.90 -1.04 23.40
CA ARG A 311 6.48 -1.97 24.38
C ARG A 311 7.97 -1.71 24.58
N ALA A 312 8.72 -1.56 23.49
CA ALA A 312 10.15 -1.26 23.58
C ALA A 312 10.44 0.04 24.35
N ARG A 313 9.62 1.08 24.16
CA ARG A 313 9.74 2.35 24.87
C ARG A 313 9.41 2.19 26.36
N PHE A 314 8.36 1.43 26.70
CA PHE A 314 8.02 1.12 28.09
C PHE A 314 9.16 0.39 28.81
N GLU A 315 9.72 -0.65 28.18
CA GLU A 315 10.85 -1.41 28.76
C GLU A 315 12.08 -0.53 28.96
N LYS A 316 12.38 0.34 28.00
CA LYS A 316 13.50 1.28 28.09
C LYS A 316 13.26 2.33 29.19
N LEU A 317 12.04 2.86 29.34
CA LEU A 317 11.68 3.87 30.34
C LEU A 317 11.93 3.37 31.77
N PHE A 318 11.65 2.10 32.03
CA PHE A 318 11.83 1.47 33.35
C PHE A 318 13.07 0.59 33.43
N ALA A 319 14.03 0.71 32.50
CA ALA A 319 15.27 -0.04 32.55
C ALA A 319 16.09 0.35 33.80
N GLY A 320 16.44 -0.63 34.63
CA GLY A 320 17.17 -0.40 35.88
C GLY A 320 16.34 0.23 37.02
N GLN A 321 15.04 0.40 36.86
CA GLN A 321 14.12 0.97 37.84
C GLN A 321 13.06 -0.06 38.26
N ARG A 322 12.30 0.26 39.31
CA ARG A 322 11.13 -0.54 39.73
C ARG A 322 10.08 -0.53 38.59
N LYS A 323 9.84 -1.70 37.99
CA LYS A 323 8.81 -1.84 36.96
C LYS A 323 7.41 -1.78 37.58
N PRO A 324 6.50 -0.99 37.01
CA PRO A 324 5.09 -1.01 37.41
C PRO A 324 4.37 -2.29 37.01
N ALA A 325 3.18 -2.51 37.59
CA ALA A 325 2.31 -3.60 37.17
C ALA A 325 1.82 -3.38 35.73
N ALA A 326 2.18 -4.27 34.81
CA ALA A 326 1.87 -4.18 33.38
C ALA A 326 1.27 -5.52 32.89
N ARG A 327 0.10 -5.88 33.44
CA ARG A 327 -0.58 -7.17 33.17
C ARG A 327 -1.52 -7.13 31.96
N ILE A 328 -1.79 -5.95 31.41
CA ILE A 328 -2.68 -5.77 30.26
C ILE A 328 -1.84 -5.39 29.06
N GLU A 329 -1.93 -6.19 28.04
CA GLU A 329 -1.32 -5.94 26.74
C GLU A 329 -2.42 -5.62 25.72
N ALA A 330 -2.35 -4.46 25.06
CA ALA A 330 -3.32 -4.03 24.07
C ALA A 330 -2.65 -3.22 22.95
N SER A 331 -3.09 -3.46 21.70
CA SER A 331 -2.63 -2.72 20.52
C SER A 331 -3.71 -1.83 19.90
N SER A 332 -4.98 -2.06 20.22
CA SER A 332 -6.12 -1.31 19.71
C SER A 332 -6.32 -0.02 20.49
N LEU A 333 -6.25 1.12 19.81
CA LEU A 333 -6.44 2.44 20.45
C LEU A 333 -7.83 2.58 21.12
N PRO A 334 -8.95 2.17 20.48
CA PRO A 334 -10.25 2.18 21.14
C PRO A 334 -10.29 1.35 22.45
N THR A 335 -9.65 0.17 22.44
CA THR A 335 -9.55 -0.67 23.65
C THR A 335 -8.73 0.02 24.74
N ILE A 336 -7.60 0.62 24.39
CA ILE A 336 -6.74 1.37 25.33
C ILE A 336 -7.51 2.54 25.92
N ARG A 337 -8.21 3.33 25.10
CA ARG A 337 -9.06 4.44 25.55
C ARG A 337 -10.07 3.99 26.59
N LEU A 338 -10.82 2.93 26.34
CA LEU A 338 -11.83 2.42 27.26
C LEU A 338 -11.21 1.94 28.60
N LEU A 339 -10.05 1.25 28.52
CA LEU A 339 -9.33 0.79 29.72
C LEU A 339 -8.83 1.94 30.58
N LEU A 340 -8.34 3.02 29.96
CA LEU A 340 -7.86 4.19 30.69
C LEU A 340 -9.01 5.02 31.23
N ALA A 341 -10.07 5.26 30.45
CA ALA A 341 -11.22 6.05 30.86
C ALA A 341 -11.86 5.56 32.16
N GLN A 342 -11.82 4.26 32.42
CA GLN A 342 -12.45 3.61 33.59
C GLN A 342 -11.47 3.34 34.77
N SER A 343 -10.23 3.81 34.69
CA SER A 343 -9.22 3.49 35.72
C SER A 343 -8.06 4.48 35.74
N ASP A 344 -7.24 4.38 36.80
CA ASP A 344 -5.99 5.15 36.92
C ASP A 344 -4.79 4.42 36.26
N ARG A 345 -5.03 3.70 35.15
CA ARG A 345 -3.96 3.09 34.37
C ARG A 345 -3.27 4.11 33.48
N LEU A 346 -2.00 3.86 33.22
CA LEU A 346 -1.19 4.65 32.30
C LEU A 346 -0.87 3.86 31.05
N THR A 347 -0.52 4.56 30.00
CA THR A 347 0.02 3.98 28.77
C THR A 347 0.98 4.94 28.09
N LEU A 348 1.69 4.47 27.08
CA LEU A 348 2.41 5.30 26.12
C LEU A 348 1.56 5.42 24.86
N LEU A 349 1.33 6.62 24.38
CA LEU A 349 0.85 6.90 23.04
C LEU A 349 1.82 7.85 22.35
N THR A 350 1.84 7.84 21.04
CA THR A 350 2.48 8.94 20.31
C THR A 350 1.60 10.19 20.42
N SER A 351 2.21 11.36 20.34
CA SER A 351 1.46 12.63 20.35
C SER A 351 0.36 12.65 19.29
N TYR A 352 0.63 12.03 18.15
CA TYR A 352 -0.30 11.84 17.06
C TYR A 352 -1.52 10.97 17.43
N GLU A 353 -1.29 9.83 18.10
CA GLU A 353 -2.40 8.97 18.57
C GLU A 353 -3.26 9.70 19.60
N LEU A 354 -2.63 10.53 20.46
CA LEU A 354 -3.33 11.27 21.50
C LEU A 354 -4.23 12.37 20.95
N MET A 355 -3.82 13.08 19.88
CA MET A 355 -4.63 14.14 19.26
C MET A 355 -6.07 13.71 18.95
N CYS A 356 -6.26 12.43 18.68
CA CYS A 356 -7.56 11.85 18.32
C CYS A 356 -8.39 11.46 19.55
N GLU A 357 -7.84 11.57 20.76
CA GLU A 357 -8.42 11.08 22.01
C GLU A 357 -8.47 12.16 23.10
N GLU A 358 -8.20 13.42 22.76
CA GLU A 358 -8.07 14.54 23.72
C GLU A 358 -9.32 14.80 24.57
N ASP A 359 -10.49 14.40 24.11
CA ASP A 359 -11.72 14.50 24.90
C ASP A 359 -11.72 13.58 26.13
N THR A 360 -11.07 12.44 26.06
CA THR A 360 -11.07 11.37 27.07
C THR A 360 -9.73 11.23 27.78
N LEU A 361 -8.64 11.37 27.02
CA LEU A 361 -7.28 11.15 27.49
C LEU A 361 -6.46 12.44 27.46
N THR A 362 -5.38 12.47 28.24
CA THR A 362 -4.45 13.59 28.26
C THR A 362 -3.02 13.11 28.49
N SER A 363 -2.04 13.87 28.01
CA SER A 363 -0.64 13.63 28.32
C SER A 363 -0.31 14.09 29.73
N LEU A 364 0.53 13.34 30.42
CA LEU A 364 1.11 13.79 31.70
C LEU A 364 2.32 14.71 31.45
N PRO A 365 2.58 15.69 32.30
CA PRO A 365 3.75 16.58 32.19
C PRO A 365 5.03 15.86 32.63
N PHE A 366 5.40 14.81 31.91
CA PHE A 366 6.61 14.01 32.16
C PHE A 366 7.71 14.26 31.08
N GLY A 367 7.34 14.84 29.97
CA GLY A 367 8.22 15.08 28.83
C GLY A 367 8.15 13.96 27.76
N PRO A 368 8.72 14.21 26.59
CA PRO A 368 8.78 13.25 25.51
C PRO A 368 9.76 12.10 25.85
N ILE A 369 9.45 10.89 25.34
CA ILE A 369 10.27 9.69 25.55
C ILE A 369 11.14 9.46 24.31
N GLU A 370 12.44 9.54 24.52
CA GLU A 370 13.44 9.36 23.47
C GLU A 370 13.68 7.88 23.09
N PRO A 371 14.10 7.60 21.85
CA PRO A 371 14.18 8.53 20.73
C PRO A 371 12.80 8.83 20.13
N VAL A 372 12.64 10.06 19.62
CA VAL A 372 11.40 10.49 18.97
C VAL A 372 11.26 9.79 17.62
N PRO A 373 10.17 9.06 17.38
CA PRO A 373 9.95 8.43 16.10
C PRO A 373 9.49 9.43 15.04
N SER A 374 9.97 9.26 13.81
CA SER A 374 9.46 9.96 12.64
C SER A 374 8.19 9.27 12.12
N PHE A 375 7.25 10.08 11.67
CA PHE A 375 6.03 9.68 11.01
C PHE A 375 6.07 10.09 9.54
N GLY A 376 5.63 9.23 8.63
CA GLY A 376 5.75 9.57 7.22
C GLY A 376 5.15 8.52 6.28
N LEU A 377 5.54 8.66 5.03
CA LEU A 377 5.16 7.79 3.92
C LEU A 377 6.29 6.81 3.59
N THR A 378 5.91 5.59 3.27
CA THR A 378 6.80 4.59 2.66
C THR A 378 6.23 4.20 1.30
N MET A 379 7.05 4.24 0.26
CA MET A 379 6.70 3.95 -1.12
C MET A 379 7.74 3.03 -1.75
N ARG A 380 7.42 2.38 -2.86
CA ARG A 380 8.42 1.65 -3.65
C ARG A 380 9.34 2.64 -4.35
N GLU A 381 10.65 2.36 -4.41
CA GLU A 381 11.65 3.24 -5.03
C GLU A 381 11.29 3.63 -6.47
N ASN A 382 10.92 2.66 -7.29
CA ASN A 382 10.60 2.86 -8.71
C ASN A 382 9.08 2.97 -8.96
N TRP A 383 8.30 3.42 -7.98
CA TRP A 383 6.88 3.60 -8.16
C TRP A 383 6.58 4.78 -9.09
N LEU A 384 5.76 4.53 -10.09
CA LEU A 384 5.23 5.57 -10.99
C LEU A 384 3.75 5.78 -10.65
N PRO A 385 3.41 6.79 -9.83
CA PRO A 385 2.02 7.08 -9.49
C PRO A 385 1.24 7.56 -10.73
N THR A 386 -0.05 7.25 -10.78
CA THR A 386 -0.97 7.95 -11.66
C THR A 386 -1.16 9.39 -11.16
N GLN A 387 -1.69 10.27 -12.01
CA GLN A 387 -1.94 11.66 -11.61
C GLN A 387 -2.79 11.74 -10.33
N ARG A 388 -3.78 10.86 -10.20
CA ARG A 388 -4.66 10.79 -9.02
C ARG A 388 -3.95 10.30 -7.77
N GLN A 389 -3.14 9.25 -7.90
CA GLN A 389 -2.32 8.77 -6.80
C GLN A 389 -1.36 9.87 -6.34
N ALA A 390 -0.73 10.60 -7.26
CA ALA A 390 0.12 11.73 -6.93
C ALA A 390 -0.64 12.84 -6.18
N SER A 391 -1.83 13.22 -6.66
CA SER A 391 -2.68 14.22 -5.99
C SER A 391 -3.09 13.78 -4.58
N PHE A 392 -3.40 12.50 -4.38
CA PHE A 392 -3.73 11.94 -3.07
C PHE A 392 -2.53 12.00 -2.11
N ILE A 393 -1.35 11.60 -2.58
CA ILE A 393 -0.11 11.68 -1.79
C ILE A 393 0.23 13.14 -1.44
N ASP A 394 0.05 14.09 -2.36
CA ASP A 394 0.27 15.50 -2.10
C ASP A 394 -0.70 16.06 -1.05
N LEU A 395 -1.94 15.60 -1.05
CA LEU A 395 -2.91 15.96 -0.02
C LEU A 395 -2.50 15.41 1.35
N ILE A 396 -2.04 14.15 1.42
CA ILE A 396 -1.47 13.57 2.64
C ILE A 396 -0.30 14.44 3.16
N ARG A 397 0.66 14.78 2.30
CA ARG A 397 1.81 15.63 2.65
C ARG A 397 1.36 16.95 3.27
N LYS A 398 0.45 17.65 2.62
CA LYS A 398 -0.06 18.95 3.07
C LYS A 398 -0.78 18.88 4.41
N ARG A 399 -1.63 17.87 4.59
CA ARG A 399 -2.44 17.74 5.82
C ARG A 399 -1.60 17.29 7.02
N ILE A 400 -0.76 16.29 6.82
CA ILE A 400 0.03 15.72 7.92
C ILE A 400 1.13 16.68 8.36
N ALA A 401 1.83 17.33 7.44
CA ALA A 401 2.82 18.34 7.79
C ALA A 401 2.22 19.46 8.64
N ARG A 402 0.98 19.90 8.36
CA ARG A 402 0.28 20.92 9.15
C ARG A 402 -0.08 20.44 10.56
N SER A 403 -0.47 19.18 10.69
CA SER A 403 -0.92 18.62 11.99
C SER A 403 0.24 18.22 12.91
N LEU A 404 1.42 17.92 12.35
CA LEU A 404 2.61 17.54 13.14
C LEU A 404 3.57 18.71 13.39
N MET A 405 3.33 19.89 12.81
CA MET A 405 4.08 21.09 13.18
C MET A 405 3.78 21.48 14.63
N PRO A 406 4.81 21.74 15.48
CA PRO A 406 4.58 22.18 16.85
C PRO A 406 3.83 23.52 16.85
N ALA A 407 2.82 23.65 17.72
CA ALA A 407 1.91 24.80 17.84
C ALA A 407 2.58 26.16 18.23
N LYS A 408 3.89 26.32 18.03
CA LYS A 408 4.64 27.54 18.38
C LYS A 408 4.52 28.70 17.37
N GLU A 409 3.98 28.49 16.18
CA GLU A 409 3.82 29.59 15.21
C GLU A 409 2.40 30.16 15.10
N THR A 410 1.39 29.49 15.65
CA THR A 410 -0.02 29.94 15.53
C THR A 410 -0.44 30.97 16.59
N GLN A 411 0.38 31.23 17.62
CA GLN A 411 0.04 32.20 18.67
C GLN A 411 0.49 33.64 18.40
N ARG A 412 1.10 33.95 17.27
CA ARG A 412 1.52 35.35 16.96
C ARG A 412 0.54 36.16 16.09
N ASN A 413 -0.55 35.57 15.58
CA ASN A 413 -1.51 36.30 14.73
C ASN A 413 -2.99 36.11 15.10
N GLY A 414 -3.33 36.04 16.37
CA GLY A 414 -4.72 35.80 16.77
C GLY A 414 -5.15 36.57 18.00
N THR A 415 -4.82 37.87 18.12
CA THR A 415 -5.56 38.78 18.98
C THR A 415 -6.66 39.47 18.17
N SER A 416 -7.87 39.28 18.64
CA SER A 416 -9.07 40.08 18.36
C SER A 416 -10.22 39.38 17.63
N ARG A 417 -11.28 39.29 18.44
CA ARG A 417 -12.71 39.23 18.15
C ARG A 417 -13.41 37.90 18.31
N PHE A 418 -13.70 37.56 19.56
CA PHE A 418 -15.01 37.05 19.93
C PHE A 418 -15.68 38.09 20.84
N VAL A 419 -16.49 38.93 20.26
CA VAL A 419 -17.48 39.73 20.96
C VAL A 419 -18.77 38.89 21.01
N ARG A 420 -19.22 38.67 22.24
CA ARG A 420 -20.55 38.17 22.56
C ARG A 420 -21.60 39.07 21.89
N ASP A 421 -22.62 38.44 21.28
CA ASP A 421 -23.94 39.05 21.17
C ASP A 421 -24.96 38.03 21.71
N GLU A 422 -25.21 38.13 23.01
CA GLU A 422 -26.46 37.73 23.63
C GLU A 422 -27.44 38.93 23.50
N THR A 423 -28.67 38.61 23.31
CA THR A 423 -29.91 39.37 23.37
C THR A 423 -30.56 39.69 22.05
N ARG A 424 -31.59 38.87 21.74
CA ARG A 424 -32.98 39.36 21.62
C ARG A 424 -33.94 38.19 21.46
N ALA A 425 -34.62 37.92 22.54
CA ALA A 425 -35.87 37.20 22.54
C ALA A 425 -37.04 38.22 22.33
N VAL A 426 -38.15 37.70 21.84
CA VAL A 426 -39.55 38.18 22.02
C VAL A 426 -40.01 39.33 21.08
N ALA A 427 -40.91 39.08 20.16
CA ALA A 427 -42.37 39.24 20.24
C ALA A 427 -43.05 39.36 18.88
N VAL A 428 -44.09 38.54 18.75
CA VAL A 428 -45.47 38.87 18.26
C VAL A 428 -45.63 39.33 16.78
N SER A 429 -46.16 38.50 15.97
CA SER A 429 -47.56 38.45 15.49
C SER A 429 -47.73 37.24 14.57
#